data_379bf6772a2a5a317c06fef8fa9abba7
#
_entry.id   379bf6772a2a5a317c06fef8fa9abba7
#
_cell.length_a   1.000
_cell.length_b   1.000
_cell.length_c   1.000
_cell.angle_alpha   90.00
_cell.angle_beta   90.00
_cell.angle_gamma   90.00
#
_symmetry.space_group_name_H-M   'P 1'
#
loop_
_entity.id
_entity.type
_entity.pdbx_description
1 polymer ?
#
loop_
_entity_poly.entity_id
_entity_poly.type
_entity_poly.pdbx_seq_one_letter_code
_entity_poly.pdbx_strand_id
1 'polypeptide(L)'
;MLGRYFARFDESPTNKVRINGQYMKEYWGEGSNRARNWQRYDLGGSTKLSFEEGVDSYVPYAGPLADGVQTTLYKVKSTMCNCGALSIPELQQKAKLTVVSSTRTPPPTSSTADKI
;
A
#
# COMPACT_ATOMS: atom_id res chain seq x y z
N MET A 1 3.08 3.25 7.93
CA MET A 1 1.64 3.08 7.74
C MET A 1 1.40 2.00 6.71
N LEU A 2 0.80 0.90 7.12
CA LEU A 2 0.65 -0.26 6.26
C LEU A 2 -0.79 -0.69 6.01
N GLY A 3 -1.75 0.12 6.44
CA GLY A 3 -3.16 -0.26 6.27
C GLY A 3 -3.54 -0.52 4.83
N ARG A 4 -3.14 0.38 3.96
CA ARG A 4 -3.46 0.22 2.55
C ARG A 4 -2.77 -1.01 1.96
N TYR A 5 -1.58 -1.32 2.42
CA TYR A 5 -0.86 -2.49 1.94
C TYR A 5 -1.61 -3.77 2.31
N PHE A 6 -2.07 -3.87 3.56
CA PHE A 6 -2.74 -5.07 4.01
C PHE A 6 -4.17 -5.18 3.49
N ALA A 7 -4.77 -4.07 3.14
CA ALA A 7 -6.15 -4.09 2.64
C ALA A 7 -6.28 -4.87 1.32
N ARG A 8 -5.18 -5.06 0.61
CA ARG A 8 -5.21 -5.68 -0.71
C ARG A 8 -5.38 -7.20 -0.70
N PHE A 9 -5.24 -7.83 0.44
CA PHE A 9 -5.15 -9.28 0.49
C PHE A 9 -6.48 -9.95 0.80
N ASP A 10 -6.57 -11.23 0.46
CA ASP A 10 -7.78 -12.01 0.68
C ASP A 10 -8.26 -11.92 2.12
N GLU A 11 -7.32 -11.92 3.06
CA GLU A 11 -7.67 -11.97 4.46
C GLU A 11 -8.21 -10.67 5.02
N SER A 12 -8.12 -9.58 4.28
CA SER A 12 -8.75 -8.36 4.76
C SER A 12 -10.26 -8.52 4.68
N PRO A 13 -10.99 -7.92 5.60
CA PRO A 13 -12.42 -8.22 5.71
C PRO A 13 -13.32 -7.55 4.67
N THR A 14 -12.77 -6.77 3.78
CA THR A 14 -13.60 -6.09 2.80
C THR A 14 -13.90 -6.97 1.60
N ASN A 15 -14.85 -6.58 0.81
CA ASN A 15 -15.27 -7.36 -0.33
C ASN A 15 -14.31 -7.22 -1.50
N LYS A 16 -14.18 -8.31 -2.23
CA LYS A 16 -13.43 -8.28 -3.48
C LYS A 16 -14.43 -7.99 -4.59
N VAL A 17 -14.18 -6.99 -5.37
CA VAL A 17 -15.07 -6.60 -6.45
C VAL A 17 -14.30 -6.54 -7.75
N ARG A 18 -15.02 -6.58 -8.85
CA ARG A 18 -14.38 -6.55 -10.16
C ARG A 18 -14.72 -5.22 -10.83
N ILE A 19 -13.70 -4.46 -11.16
CA ILE A 19 -13.86 -3.16 -11.78
C ILE A 19 -13.02 -3.14 -13.03
N ASN A 20 -13.65 -2.90 -14.19
CA ASN A 20 -12.95 -2.85 -15.46
C ASN A 20 -12.11 -4.10 -15.72
N GLY A 21 -12.65 -5.24 -15.35
CA GLY A 21 -11.95 -6.50 -15.60
C GLY A 21 -10.85 -6.81 -14.60
N GLN A 22 -10.67 -6.00 -13.61
CA GLN A 22 -9.61 -6.20 -12.64
C GLN A 22 -10.20 -6.36 -11.24
N TYR A 23 -9.66 -7.27 -10.47
CA TYR A 23 -10.15 -7.45 -9.11
C TYR A 23 -9.58 -6.40 -8.19
N MET A 24 -10.44 -5.85 -7.34
CA MET A 24 -10.08 -4.81 -6.40
C MET A 24 -10.66 -5.17 -5.04
N LYS A 25 -10.10 -4.61 -3.97
CA LYS A 25 -10.66 -4.75 -2.64
C LYS A 25 -11.14 -3.38 -2.19
N GLU A 26 -12.26 -3.34 -1.52
CA GLU A 26 -12.75 -2.10 -0.95
C GLU A 26 -11.83 -1.66 0.17
N TYR A 27 -11.63 -0.37 0.28
CA TYR A 27 -10.74 0.17 1.30
C TYR A 27 -11.28 1.51 1.80
N TRP A 28 -11.25 1.69 3.11
CA TRP A 28 -11.59 2.99 3.68
C TRP A 28 -10.69 3.23 4.88
N GLY A 29 -10.33 4.49 5.07
CA GLY A 29 -9.52 4.87 6.20
C GLY A 29 -10.37 5.12 7.44
N GLU A 30 -9.71 5.22 8.56
CA GLU A 30 -10.41 5.41 9.81
C GLU A 30 -11.22 6.69 9.87
N GLY A 31 -10.76 7.72 9.19
CA GLY A 31 -11.47 8.98 9.17
C GLY A 31 -12.57 9.06 8.15
N SER A 32 -12.81 7.98 7.38
CA SER A 32 -13.86 8.03 6.37
C SER A 32 -15.22 7.90 7.01
N ASN A 33 -16.23 8.29 6.27
CA ASN A 33 -17.60 8.14 6.76
C ASN A 33 -17.92 6.69 7.01
N ARG A 34 -17.38 5.80 6.20
CA ARG A 34 -17.66 4.38 6.34
C ARG A 34 -17.08 3.84 7.63
N ALA A 35 -15.87 4.22 7.97
CA ALA A 35 -15.26 3.78 9.20
C ALA A 35 -16.00 4.35 10.39
N ARG A 36 -16.41 5.61 10.32
CA ARG A 36 -17.15 6.21 11.40
C ARG A 36 -18.50 5.55 11.59
N ASN A 37 -19.14 5.19 10.52
CA ASN A 37 -20.43 4.51 10.62
C ASN A 37 -20.26 3.11 11.17
N TRP A 38 -19.17 2.47 10.87
CA TRP A 38 -18.92 1.15 11.38
C TRP A 38 -18.73 1.15 12.88
N GLN A 39 -18.11 2.19 13.39
CA GLN A 39 -17.84 2.29 14.82
C GLN A 39 -18.97 2.93 15.61
N ARG A 40 -19.91 3.51 14.94
CA ARG A 40 -20.86 4.36 15.58
C ARG A 40 -21.69 3.68 16.62
N TYR A 41 -22.10 2.48 16.36
CA TYR A 41 -22.97 1.83 17.30
C TYR A 41 -22.25 1.52 18.59
N ASP A 42 -20.97 1.33 18.54
CA ASP A 42 -20.21 1.11 19.74
C ASP A 42 -20.15 2.34 20.61
N LEU A 43 -20.17 3.47 20.01
CA LEU A 43 -20.11 4.71 20.73
C LEU A 43 -21.48 5.24 21.07
N GLY A 44 -22.48 4.55 20.66
CA GLY A 44 -23.83 5.00 20.90
C GLY A 44 -24.08 6.28 20.24
N GLY A 45 -23.38 6.53 19.24
CA GLY A 45 -23.46 7.60 18.88
C GLY A 45 -23.65 8.58 18.00
N SER A 46 -23.75 9.66 18.36
CA SER A 46 -23.98 10.72 17.53
C SER A 46 -22.76 11.54 17.39
N THR A 47 -21.64 10.98 17.62
CA THR A 47 -20.46 11.75 17.47
C THR A 47 -20.31 12.11 16.03
N LYS A 48 -20.21 13.37 15.77
CA LYS A 48 -20.03 13.83 14.45
C LYS A 48 -18.68 14.39 14.32
N LEU A 49 -17.91 13.91 13.38
CA LEU A 49 -16.66 14.55 13.06
C LEU A 49 -16.94 15.69 12.10
N SER A 50 -16.20 16.74 12.24
CA SER A 50 -16.45 17.89 11.40
C SER A 50 -15.91 17.69 9.99
N PHE A 51 -15.03 16.71 9.78
CA PHE A 51 -14.51 16.47 8.45
C PHE A 51 -14.07 15.01 8.35
N GLU A 52 -13.87 14.59 7.15
CA GLU A 52 -13.51 13.22 6.87
C GLU A 52 -12.04 13.18 6.51
N GLU A 53 -11.29 12.34 7.20
CA GLU A 53 -9.88 12.26 6.95
C GLU A 53 -9.50 11.06 6.08
N GLY A 54 -10.35 10.07 5.98
CA GLY A 54 -10.05 8.91 5.18
C GLY A 54 -10.88 8.89 3.92
N VAL A 55 -10.47 8.09 2.97
CA VAL A 55 -11.13 7.99 1.69
C VAL A 55 -11.71 6.61 1.52
N ASP A 56 -12.94 6.54 1.06
CA ASP A 56 -13.57 5.28 0.72
C ASP A 56 -13.21 5.00 -0.73
N SER A 57 -12.39 4.00 -0.96
CA SER A 57 -11.88 3.76 -2.30
C SER A 57 -11.61 2.29 -2.50
N TYR A 58 -10.89 1.97 -3.55
CA TYR A 58 -10.54 0.60 -3.86
C TYR A 58 -9.02 0.48 -3.98
N VAL A 59 -8.51 -0.70 -3.68
CA VAL A 59 -7.09 -0.99 -3.84
C VAL A 59 -6.97 -2.25 -4.68
N PRO A 60 -5.90 -2.39 -5.44
CA PRO A 60 -5.73 -3.58 -6.27
C PRO A 60 -5.65 -4.84 -5.42
N TYR A 61 -6.36 -5.86 -5.84
CA TYR A 61 -6.35 -7.13 -5.14
C TYR A 61 -4.98 -7.80 -5.34
N ALA A 62 -4.45 -8.35 -4.29
CA ALA A 62 -3.10 -8.91 -4.33
C ALA A 62 -3.01 -10.38 -3.90
N GLY A 63 -4.12 -11.06 -3.75
CA GLY A 63 -4.12 -12.48 -3.46
C GLY A 63 -3.92 -12.79 -1.98
N PRO A 64 -3.41 -13.97 -1.66
CA PRO A 64 -3.24 -14.37 -0.27
C PRO A 64 -2.17 -13.56 0.42
N LEU A 65 -2.39 -13.29 1.69
CA LEU A 65 -1.47 -12.49 2.48
C LEU A 65 -0.09 -13.14 2.56
N ALA A 66 -0.04 -14.44 2.73
CA ALA A 66 1.24 -15.13 2.86
C ALA A 66 2.15 -14.87 1.68
N ASP A 67 1.58 -14.93 0.47
CA ASP A 67 2.38 -14.70 -0.72
C ASP A 67 2.84 -13.25 -0.81
N GLY A 68 1.97 -12.34 -0.42
CA GLY A 68 2.32 -10.93 -0.44
C GLY A 68 3.43 -10.59 0.53
N VAL A 69 3.37 -11.14 1.72
CA VAL A 69 4.41 -10.90 2.71
C VAL A 69 5.73 -11.49 2.24
N GLN A 70 5.70 -12.68 1.67
CA GLN A 70 6.92 -13.29 1.19
C GLN A 70 7.57 -12.45 0.09
N THR A 71 6.76 -11.97 -0.83
CA THR A 71 7.27 -11.10 -1.89
C THR A 71 7.89 -9.85 -1.30
N THR A 72 7.25 -9.25 -0.31
CA THR A 72 7.78 -8.06 0.33
C THR A 72 9.11 -8.34 1.02
N LEU A 73 9.21 -9.50 1.68
CA LEU A 73 10.45 -9.85 2.34
C LEU A 73 11.58 -10.06 1.34
N TYR A 74 11.29 -10.62 0.19
CA TYR A 74 12.31 -10.71 -0.84
C TYR A 74 12.79 -9.33 -1.29
N LYS A 75 11.87 -8.38 -1.40
CA LYS A 75 12.26 -7.02 -1.78
C LYS A 75 13.14 -6.39 -0.71
N VAL A 76 12.82 -6.62 0.55
CA VAL A 76 13.65 -6.11 1.63
C VAL A 76 15.04 -6.73 1.57
N LYS A 77 15.11 -8.03 1.36
CA LYS A 77 16.40 -8.71 1.27
C LYS A 77 17.23 -8.18 0.10
N SER A 78 16.59 -7.95 -1.03
CA SER A 78 17.28 -7.38 -2.17
C SER A 78 17.84 -6.01 -1.84
N THR A 79 17.06 -5.20 -1.15
CA THR A 79 17.52 -3.87 -0.76
C THR A 79 18.71 -3.97 0.18
N MET A 80 18.65 -4.92 1.11
CA MET A 80 19.77 -5.13 2.02
C MET A 80 21.04 -5.49 1.24
N CYS A 81 20.91 -6.36 0.26
CA CYS A 81 22.04 -6.70 -0.57
C CYS A 81 22.60 -5.48 -1.29
N ASN A 82 21.71 -4.69 -1.85
CA ASN A 82 22.15 -3.50 -2.58
C ASN A 82 22.84 -2.48 -1.69
N CYS A 83 22.45 -2.43 -0.43
CA CYS A 83 23.07 -1.52 0.53
C CYS A 83 24.24 -2.15 1.26
N GLY A 84 24.54 -3.41 1.02
CA GLY A 84 25.63 -4.09 1.71
C GLY A 84 25.34 -4.29 3.19
N ALA A 85 24.06 -4.46 3.55
CA ALA A 85 23.68 -4.60 4.95
C ALA A 85 23.42 -6.05 5.29
N LEU A 86 23.93 -6.49 6.43
CA LEU A 86 23.78 -7.86 6.88
C LEU A 86 22.71 -7.97 7.97
N SER A 87 22.16 -6.87 8.41
CA SER A 87 21.11 -6.87 9.44
C SER A 87 20.22 -5.67 9.21
N ILE A 88 19.04 -5.71 9.82
CA ILE A 88 18.10 -4.60 9.68
C ILE A 88 18.69 -3.30 10.27
N PRO A 89 19.26 -3.33 11.47
CA PRO A 89 19.88 -2.10 11.99
C PRO A 89 20.95 -1.56 11.05
N GLU A 90 21.72 -2.44 10.44
CA GLU A 90 22.75 -2.00 9.51
C GLU A 90 22.11 -1.37 8.27
N LEU A 91 21.02 -1.94 7.78
CA LEU A 91 20.30 -1.35 6.68
C LEU A 91 19.82 0.05 7.03
N GLN A 92 19.29 0.22 8.22
CA GLN A 92 18.80 1.52 8.64
C GLN A 92 19.91 2.56 8.72
N GLN A 93 21.11 2.14 9.01
CA GLN A 93 22.25 3.06 9.04
C GLN A 93 22.80 3.36 7.65
N LYS A 94 22.83 2.37 6.79
CA LYS A 94 23.48 2.52 5.49
C LYS A 94 22.58 3.05 4.41
N ALA A 95 21.28 2.85 4.53
CA ALA A 95 20.35 3.25 3.48
C ALA A 95 20.26 4.77 3.42
N LYS A 96 20.19 5.29 2.22
CA LYS A 96 20.01 6.71 1.99
C LYS A 96 18.81 6.91 1.12
N LEU A 97 17.92 7.77 1.58
CA LEU A 97 16.75 8.11 0.80
C LEU A 97 17.09 9.30 -0.08
N THR A 98 16.68 9.22 -1.31
CA THR A 98 16.96 10.27 -2.28
C THR A 98 15.64 10.84 -2.76
N VAL A 99 15.58 12.14 -2.80
CA VAL A 99 14.40 12.83 -3.30
C VAL A 99 14.47 12.86 -4.81
N VAL A 100 13.43 12.41 -5.46
CA VAL A 100 13.39 12.43 -6.91
C VAL A 100 12.14 13.15 -7.37
N SER A 101 12.15 13.60 -8.60
CA SER A 101 11.02 14.30 -9.16
C SER A 101 9.94 13.31 -9.53
N SER A 102 8.72 13.70 -9.26
CA SER A 102 7.59 12.87 -9.65
C SER A 102 7.31 12.98 -11.13
N THR A 103 7.90 13.95 -11.79
CA THR A 103 7.67 14.11 -13.21
C THR A 103 8.85 13.59 -13.98
N ARG A 104 9.56 12.61 -13.47
CA ARG A 104 10.67 12.15 -14.21
C ARG A 104 10.24 11.70 -15.56
N THR A 105 11.09 11.87 -16.48
CA THR A 105 10.84 11.55 -17.84
C THR A 105 10.55 10.11 -17.96
N PRO A 106 9.65 9.78 -18.78
CA PRO A 106 9.45 8.41 -19.07
C PRO A 106 10.69 7.87 -19.70
N PRO A 107 10.91 6.65 -19.53
CA PRO A 107 12.05 6.06 -20.14
C PRO A 107 11.98 6.34 -21.59
N PRO A 108 13.04 6.61 -22.13
CA PRO A 108 13.11 6.81 -23.52
C PRO A 108 12.46 5.65 -24.12
N THR A 109 11.83 5.88 -25.13
CA THR A 109 11.17 4.87 -25.73
C THR A 109 12.00 3.71 -25.74
N SER A 110 11.37 2.67 -25.80
CA SER A 110 12.10 1.51 -25.79
C SER A 110 13.20 1.54 -26.70
N SER A 111 13.02 2.17 -27.72
CA SER A 111 14.05 2.19 -28.64
C SER A 111 15.29 2.58 -28.02
N THR A 112 15.23 3.49 -27.18
CA THR A 112 16.45 3.88 -26.66
C THR A 112 16.76 3.03 -25.55
N ALA A 113 15.84 2.53 -24.97
CA ALA A 113 16.17 1.74 -23.85
C ALA A 113 17.01 0.64 -24.27
N ASP A 114 16.77 0.17 -25.35
CA ASP A 114 17.54 -0.89 -25.71
C ASP A 114 18.86 -0.51 -25.96
N LYS A 115 19.15 0.64 -26.18
CA LYS A 115 20.46 0.98 -26.34
C LYS A 115 21.10 1.12 -25.13
N ILE A 116 20.54 0.94 -24.11
CA ILE A 116 21.27 1.13 -22.96
C ILE A 116 21.80 0.05 -22.39
#